data_16c81d0eba38bb1928519279b87fe36a
#
_entry.id   16c81d0eba38bb1928519279b87fe36a
#
_cell.length_a   1.000
_cell.length_b   1.000
_cell.length_c   1.000
_cell.angle_alpha   90.00
_cell.angle_beta   90.00
_cell.angle_gamma   90.00
#
_symmetry.space_group_name_H-M   'P 1'
#
loop_
_entity.id
_entity.type
_entity.pdbx_description
1 polymer ?
#
loop_
_entity_poly.entity_id
_entity_poly.type
_entity_poly.pdbx_seq_one_letter_code
_entity_poly.pdbx_strand_id
1 'polypeptide(L)'
;VSADSVQIINVTNQDERDHLSAYVPLEQIGTRTVSCAYVKPTQSGGIKVRTANLNWVTCNMIATSLSTSGVKNCEVVAACPFEVSGTGALTGIQMAYETATGEQLDSTKKELATEEMVVTGNLADEVGKNDATTVMNNSKIQVIKDNVQNVDDIYNIVVNVAQQNNVNLDSDQINKIVE
;
A
#
# COMPACT_ATOMS: atom_id res chain seq x y z
N VAL A 1 -8.70 -13.97 -18.85
CA VAL A 1 -7.78 -13.15 -19.65
C VAL A 1 -6.82 -14.11 -20.32
N SER A 2 -6.66 -14.03 -21.64
CA SER A 2 -5.66 -14.84 -22.36
C SER A 2 -4.27 -14.21 -22.18
N ALA A 3 -3.24 -15.05 -22.05
CA ALA A 3 -1.85 -14.57 -21.96
C ALA A 3 -1.44 -13.72 -23.18
N ASP A 4 -1.98 -14.05 -24.36
CA ASP A 4 -1.72 -13.30 -25.60
C ASP A 4 -2.36 -11.91 -25.66
N SER A 5 -3.23 -11.60 -24.71
CA SER A 5 -3.96 -10.31 -24.64
C SER A 5 -3.43 -9.37 -23.56
N VAL A 6 -2.35 -9.74 -22.89
CA VAL A 6 -1.75 -8.95 -21.80
C VAL A 6 -0.25 -8.76 -22.03
N GLN A 7 0.25 -7.62 -21.61
CA GLN A 7 1.68 -7.39 -21.51
C GLN A 7 2.18 -8.03 -20.21
N ILE A 8 3.21 -8.87 -20.32
CA ILE A 8 3.80 -9.55 -19.16
C ILE A 8 5.10 -8.85 -18.81
N ILE A 9 5.26 -8.48 -17.55
CA ILE A 9 6.51 -7.99 -16.99
C ILE A 9 6.96 -8.94 -15.87
N ASN A 10 8.24 -9.14 -15.76
CA ASN A 10 8.84 -9.92 -14.69
C ASN A 10 9.40 -8.96 -13.65
N VAL A 11 8.97 -9.11 -12.41
CA VAL A 11 9.47 -8.38 -11.25
C VAL A 11 10.44 -9.28 -10.51
N THR A 12 11.64 -8.81 -10.31
CA THR A 12 12.70 -9.55 -9.65
C THR A 12 12.76 -9.25 -8.16
N ASN A 13 13.44 -10.10 -7.39
CA ASN A 13 13.70 -9.81 -5.99
C ASN A 13 14.59 -8.54 -5.81
N GLN A 14 15.39 -8.18 -6.82
CA GLN A 14 16.14 -6.93 -6.79
C GLN A 14 15.21 -5.73 -6.88
N ASP A 15 14.23 -5.74 -7.78
CA ASP A 15 13.23 -4.67 -7.88
C ASP A 15 12.47 -4.49 -6.57
N GLU A 16 12.11 -5.61 -5.92
CA GLU A 16 11.46 -5.58 -4.60
C GLU A 16 12.37 -4.98 -3.52
N ARG A 17 13.64 -5.38 -3.49
CA ARG A 17 14.62 -4.83 -2.55
C ARG A 17 14.87 -3.35 -2.75
N ASP A 18 14.99 -2.89 -3.98
CA ASP A 18 15.21 -1.49 -4.31
C ASP A 18 14.06 -0.59 -3.81
N HIS A 19 12.83 -1.12 -3.75
CA HIS A 19 11.66 -0.39 -3.26
C HIS A 19 11.42 -0.54 -1.75
N LEU A 20 11.76 -1.68 -1.15
CA LEU A 20 11.36 -2.03 0.21
C LEU A 20 12.49 -1.92 1.24
N SER A 21 13.76 -2.01 0.84
CA SER A 21 14.88 -2.16 1.79
C SER A 21 15.11 -0.95 2.71
N ALA A 22 14.56 0.21 2.38
CA ALA A 22 14.59 1.38 3.27
C ALA A 22 13.63 1.22 4.46
N TYR A 23 12.57 0.41 4.33
CA TYR A 23 11.46 0.32 5.28
C TYR A 23 11.29 -1.07 5.90
N VAL A 24 11.79 -2.10 5.20
CA VAL A 24 11.62 -3.50 5.60
C VAL A 24 12.98 -4.17 5.69
N PRO A 25 13.31 -4.86 6.80
CA PRO A 25 14.53 -5.66 6.90
C PRO A 25 14.64 -6.69 5.77
N LEU A 26 15.84 -6.86 5.23
CA LEU A 26 16.08 -7.77 4.09
C LEU A 26 15.63 -9.22 4.36
N GLU A 27 15.68 -9.64 5.62
CA GLU A 27 15.22 -10.97 6.07
C GLU A 27 13.69 -11.14 5.87
N GLN A 28 12.93 -10.06 6.03
CA GLN A 28 11.47 -10.06 5.82
C GLN A 28 11.09 -9.95 4.34
N ILE A 29 11.87 -9.20 3.54
CA ILE A 29 11.69 -9.17 2.08
C ILE A 29 11.95 -10.56 1.50
N GLY A 30 12.91 -11.29 2.07
CA GLY A 30 13.29 -12.61 1.61
C GLY A 30 14.14 -12.59 0.35
N THR A 31 14.20 -13.75 -0.32
CA THR A 31 15.07 -13.98 -1.48
C THR A 31 14.31 -14.35 -2.76
N ARG A 32 12.99 -14.39 -2.70
CA ARG A 32 12.14 -14.86 -3.82
C ARG A 32 10.90 -14.00 -3.95
N THR A 33 10.64 -13.51 -5.14
CA THR A 33 9.39 -12.85 -5.53
C THR A 33 8.52 -13.89 -6.22
N VAL A 34 7.37 -14.22 -5.64
CA VAL A 34 6.53 -15.36 -6.09
C VAL A 34 5.06 -14.97 -6.32
N SER A 35 4.65 -13.78 -5.90
CA SER A 35 3.29 -13.29 -6.17
C SER A 35 3.12 -12.86 -7.61
N CYS A 36 1.88 -12.86 -8.08
CA CYS A 36 1.49 -12.40 -9.40
C CYS A 36 0.44 -11.29 -9.24
N ALA A 37 0.53 -10.26 -10.07
CA ALA A 37 -0.48 -9.22 -10.11
C ALA A 37 -0.97 -8.99 -11.55
N TYR A 38 -2.28 -8.79 -11.70
CA TYR A 38 -2.90 -8.30 -12.91
C TYR A 38 -3.37 -6.87 -12.68
N VAL A 39 -2.99 -5.96 -13.54
CA VAL A 39 -3.33 -4.53 -13.45
C VAL A 39 -4.01 -4.09 -14.73
N LYS A 40 -5.18 -3.49 -14.59
CA LYS A 40 -5.96 -2.93 -15.69
C LYS A 40 -6.29 -1.48 -15.39
N PRO A 41 -5.61 -0.51 -16.01
CA PRO A 41 -6.01 0.90 -15.94
C PRO A 41 -7.44 1.09 -16.45
N THR A 42 -8.21 1.97 -15.79
CA THR A 42 -9.60 2.28 -16.17
C THR A 42 -9.81 3.78 -16.26
N GLN A 43 -10.84 4.21 -16.98
CA GLN A 43 -11.15 5.65 -17.14
C GLN A 43 -11.87 6.23 -15.91
N SER A 44 -12.56 5.39 -15.15
CA SER A 44 -13.36 5.79 -13.98
C SER A 44 -13.59 4.60 -13.05
N GLY A 45 -14.17 4.86 -11.87
CA GLY A 45 -14.58 3.81 -10.93
C GLY A 45 -13.63 3.63 -9.76
N GLY A 46 -12.58 4.44 -9.66
CA GLY A 46 -11.60 4.38 -8.58
C GLY A 46 -10.67 3.17 -8.65
N ILE A 47 -9.99 2.91 -7.57
CA ILE A 47 -9.07 1.78 -7.42
C ILE A 47 -9.84 0.60 -6.83
N LYS A 48 -9.85 -0.52 -7.54
CA LYS A 48 -10.50 -1.77 -7.11
C LYS A 48 -9.47 -2.86 -7.01
N VAL A 49 -9.27 -3.40 -5.82
CA VAL A 49 -8.27 -4.42 -5.54
C VAL A 49 -8.93 -5.70 -5.03
N ARG A 50 -8.46 -6.83 -5.53
CA ARG A 50 -8.75 -8.16 -4.99
C ARG A 50 -7.44 -8.87 -4.69
N THR A 51 -7.40 -9.59 -3.57
CA THR A 51 -6.23 -10.37 -3.17
C THR A 51 -6.61 -11.83 -2.95
N ALA A 52 -5.67 -12.73 -3.20
CA ALA A 52 -5.79 -14.15 -2.85
C ALA A 52 -4.45 -14.69 -2.36
N ASN A 53 -4.46 -15.37 -1.21
CA ASN A 53 -3.28 -15.94 -0.55
C ASN A 53 -2.20 -14.88 -0.20
N LEU A 54 -2.61 -13.65 0.11
CA LEU A 54 -1.75 -12.65 0.72
C LEU A 54 -2.16 -12.52 2.19
N ASN A 55 -1.27 -12.92 3.10
CA ASN A 55 -1.62 -13.05 4.52
C ASN A 55 -1.22 -11.83 5.36
N TRP A 56 -0.40 -10.91 4.86
CA TRP A 56 -0.02 -9.67 5.55
C TRP A 56 -0.60 -8.43 4.86
N VAL A 57 -0.32 -8.25 3.56
CA VAL A 57 -0.88 -7.13 2.78
C VAL A 57 -2.36 -7.40 2.44
N THR A 58 -3.21 -6.40 2.65
CA THR A 58 -4.65 -6.47 2.35
C THR A 58 -5.00 -5.73 1.05
N CYS A 59 -6.18 -6.01 0.49
CA CYS A 59 -6.69 -5.27 -0.66
C CYS A 59 -6.82 -3.76 -0.37
N ASN A 60 -7.22 -3.40 0.85
CA ASN A 60 -7.34 -1.99 1.24
C ASN A 60 -5.98 -1.30 1.35
N MET A 61 -4.96 -1.96 1.92
CA MET A 61 -3.60 -1.42 1.98
C MET A 61 -3.06 -1.14 0.57
N ILE A 62 -3.21 -2.09 -0.36
CA ILE A 62 -2.80 -1.89 -1.76
C ILE A 62 -3.55 -0.72 -2.39
N ALA A 63 -4.87 -0.65 -2.22
CA ALA A 63 -5.67 0.42 -2.81
C ALA A 63 -5.26 1.81 -2.32
N THR A 64 -5.01 1.94 -1.01
CA THR A 64 -4.60 3.18 -0.37
C THR A 64 -3.20 3.60 -0.83
N SER A 65 -2.25 2.68 -0.83
CA SER A 65 -0.88 2.93 -1.31
C SER A 65 -0.84 3.30 -2.81
N LEU A 66 -1.67 2.67 -3.64
CA LEU A 66 -1.80 3.08 -5.04
C LEU A 66 -2.36 4.50 -5.19
N SER A 67 -3.31 4.89 -4.36
CA SER A 67 -3.81 6.26 -4.33
C SER A 67 -2.70 7.25 -3.94
N THR A 68 -1.87 6.92 -2.97
CA THR A 68 -0.69 7.70 -2.55
C THR A 68 0.33 7.80 -3.68
N SER A 69 0.53 6.72 -4.46
CA SER A 69 1.39 6.73 -5.65
C SER A 69 0.85 7.62 -6.79
N GLY A 70 -0.38 8.14 -6.69
CA GLY A 70 -1.00 8.99 -7.70
C GLY A 70 -1.91 8.25 -8.69
N VAL A 71 -2.11 6.95 -8.53
CA VAL A 71 -3.07 6.17 -9.32
C VAL A 71 -4.49 6.60 -8.96
N LYS A 72 -5.33 6.85 -9.97
CA LYS A 72 -6.72 7.31 -9.76
C LYS A 72 -7.74 6.21 -10.02
N ASN A 73 -7.55 5.44 -11.08
CA ASN A 73 -8.52 4.45 -11.53
C ASN A 73 -7.80 3.21 -12.07
N CYS A 74 -8.04 2.06 -11.46
CA CYS A 74 -7.57 0.77 -11.96
C CYS A 74 -8.31 -0.41 -11.31
N GLU A 75 -8.26 -1.55 -11.97
CA GLU A 75 -8.64 -2.84 -11.40
C GLU A 75 -7.37 -3.67 -11.19
N VAL A 76 -7.20 -4.22 -9.99
CA VAL A 76 -6.03 -5.00 -9.61
C VAL A 76 -6.47 -6.34 -9.02
N VAL A 77 -5.79 -7.40 -9.43
CA VAL A 77 -5.83 -8.70 -8.75
C VAL A 77 -4.40 -9.08 -8.37
N ALA A 78 -4.13 -9.25 -7.09
CA ALA A 78 -2.82 -9.69 -6.59
C ALA A 78 -2.98 -11.05 -5.89
N ALA A 79 -2.21 -12.04 -6.30
CA ALA A 79 -2.39 -13.41 -5.84
C ALA A 79 -1.09 -14.21 -5.83
N CYS A 80 -1.10 -15.27 -5.02
CA CYS A 80 -0.08 -16.31 -5.05
C CYS A 80 -0.77 -17.69 -4.96
N PRO A 81 -0.21 -18.78 -5.51
CA PRO A 81 -0.80 -20.11 -5.39
C PRO A 81 -0.73 -20.69 -3.96
N PHE A 82 0.04 -20.10 -3.07
CA PHE A 82 0.17 -20.41 -1.65
C PHE A 82 0.27 -19.11 -0.83
N GLU A 83 0.15 -19.18 0.47
CA GLU A 83 0.20 -17.99 1.33
C GLU A 83 1.59 -17.35 1.37
N VAL A 84 1.61 -16.03 1.17
CA VAL A 84 2.81 -15.17 1.26
C VAL A 84 2.45 -13.83 1.91
N SER A 85 3.44 -13.07 2.37
CA SER A 85 3.20 -11.73 2.94
C SER A 85 2.54 -10.76 1.95
N GLY A 86 2.97 -10.79 0.71
CA GLY A 86 2.47 -9.91 -0.36
C GLY A 86 3.18 -8.54 -0.42
N THR A 87 4.27 -8.33 0.31
CA THR A 87 5.00 -7.06 0.36
C THR A 87 5.49 -6.60 -1.02
N GLY A 88 6.02 -7.52 -1.83
CA GLY A 88 6.45 -7.22 -3.21
C GLY A 88 5.32 -6.96 -4.21
N ALA A 89 4.06 -7.20 -3.84
CA ALA A 89 2.94 -7.00 -4.75
C ALA A 89 2.78 -5.54 -5.18
N LEU A 90 2.99 -4.57 -4.26
CA LEU A 90 2.86 -3.14 -4.59
C LEU A 90 3.88 -2.71 -5.65
N THR A 91 5.14 -3.12 -5.52
CA THR A 91 6.19 -2.86 -6.51
C THR A 91 5.78 -3.35 -7.91
N GLY A 92 5.35 -4.61 -7.99
CA GLY A 92 4.89 -5.19 -9.26
C GLY A 92 3.66 -4.51 -9.85
N ILE A 93 2.72 -4.08 -9.02
CA ILE A 93 1.51 -3.37 -9.43
C ILE A 93 1.87 -1.98 -9.99
N GLN A 94 2.74 -1.23 -9.32
CA GLN A 94 3.20 0.07 -9.79
C GLN A 94 3.92 -0.03 -11.13
N MET A 95 4.86 -0.98 -11.28
CA MET A 95 5.57 -1.24 -12.55
C MET A 95 4.59 -1.65 -13.68
N ALA A 96 3.61 -2.50 -13.38
CA ALA A 96 2.60 -2.92 -14.34
C ALA A 96 1.69 -1.75 -14.75
N TYR A 97 1.32 -0.87 -13.83
CA TYR A 97 0.52 0.32 -14.12
C TYR A 97 1.29 1.27 -15.04
N GLU A 98 2.56 1.59 -14.72
CA GLU A 98 3.42 2.43 -15.54
C GLU A 98 3.58 1.85 -16.96
N THR A 99 3.81 0.56 -17.05
CA THR A 99 3.93 -0.14 -18.34
C THR A 99 2.63 -0.10 -19.16
N ALA A 100 1.48 -0.30 -18.51
CA ALA A 100 0.19 -0.33 -19.18
C ALA A 100 -0.31 1.06 -19.65
N THR A 101 0.07 2.12 -18.94
CA THR A 101 -0.34 3.50 -19.24
C THR A 101 0.68 4.25 -20.09
N GLY A 102 1.96 3.85 -20.02
CA GLY A 102 3.07 4.62 -20.54
C GLY A 102 3.43 5.85 -19.71
N GLU A 103 2.79 6.03 -18.54
CA GLU A 103 3.02 7.14 -17.61
C GLU A 103 3.91 6.67 -16.47
N GLN A 104 4.94 7.45 -16.13
CA GLN A 104 5.76 7.19 -14.96
C GLN A 104 5.09 7.77 -13.72
N LEU A 105 4.97 6.98 -12.67
CA LEU A 105 4.57 7.45 -11.36
C LEU A 105 5.73 8.21 -10.72
N ASP A 106 5.41 9.24 -9.96
CA ASP A 106 6.40 10.02 -9.23
C ASP A 106 7.15 9.14 -8.23
N SER A 107 8.49 9.18 -8.24
CA SER A 107 9.32 8.30 -7.40
C SER A 107 9.10 8.55 -5.92
N THR A 108 9.01 9.82 -5.50
CA THR A 108 8.76 10.17 -4.09
C THR A 108 7.40 9.65 -3.62
N LYS A 109 6.37 9.75 -4.48
CA LYS A 109 5.05 9.19 -4.16
C LYS A 109 5.06 7.66 -4.09
N LYS A 110 5.85 6.98 -4.91
CA LYS A 110 6.03 5.52 -4.82
C LYS A 110 6.71 5.12 -3.51
N GLU A 111 7.72 5.87 -3.10
CA GLU A 111 8.41 5.66 -1.82
C GLU A 111 7.45 5.86 -0.65
N LEU A 112 6.74 6.99 -0.59
CA LEU A 112 5.72 7.25 0.44
C LEU A 112 4.61 6.19 0.48
N ALA A 113 4.18 5.71 -0.67
CA ALA A 113 3.17 4.64 -0.76
C ALA A 113 3.68 3.31 -0.19
N THR A 114 4.95 3.03 -0.38
CA THR A 114 5.62 1.84 0.18
C THR A 114 5.73 1.96 1.70
N GLU A 115 6.20 3.10 2.19
CA GLU A 115 6.28 3.41 3.62
C GLU A 115 4.91 3.32 4.30
N GLU A 116 3.89 3.96 3.72
CA GLU A 116 2.51 3.87 4.20
C GLU A 116 2.02 2.43 4.32
N MET A 117 2.30 1.60 3.31
CA MET A 117 1.92 0.19 3.35
C MET A 117 2.61 -0.55 4.50
N VAL A 118 3.89 -0.30 4.71
CA VAL A 118 4.68 -0.95 5.76
C VAL A 118 4.23 -0.50 7.15
N VAL A 119 4.06 0.80 7.35
CA VAL A 119 3.55 1.36 8.62
C VAL A 119 2.17 0.79 8.93
N THR A 120 1.26 0.77 7.95
CA THR A 120 -0.08 0.20 8.11
C THR A 120 -0.04 -1.29 8.42
N GLY A 121 0.85 -2.05 7.78
CA GLY A 121 1.01 -3.48 8.02
C GLY A 121 1.56 -3.79 9.41
N ASN A 122 2.57 -3.06 9.86
CA ASN A 122 3.13 -3.21 11.20
C ASN A 122 2.08 -2.85 12.27
N LEU A 123 1.33 -1.77 12.06
CA LEU A 123 0.23 -1.40 12.95
C LEU A 123 -0.87 -2.48 12.96
N ALA A 124 -1.15 -3.10 11.80
CA ALA A 124 -2.15 -4.16 11.67
C ALA A 124 -1.80 -5.42 12.47
N ASP A 125 -0.52 -5.73 12.64
CA ASP A 125 -0.06 -6.84 13.47
C ASP A 125 -0.36 -6.60 14.97
N GLU A 126 -0.48 -5.33 15.39
CA GLU A 126 -0.73 -4.93 16.78
C GLU A 126 -2.23 -4.72 17.07
N VAL A 127 -2.96 -4.02 16.19
CA VAL A 127 -4.36 -3.62 16.45
C VAL A 127 -5.37 -4.32 15.53
N GLY A 128 -4.90 -5.09 14.56
CA GLY A 128 -5.73 -5.74 13.55
C GLY A 128 -5.85 -4.96 12.24
N LYS A 129 -6.01 -5.71 11.14
CA LYS A 129 -5.93 -5.16 9.77
C LYS A 129 -6.99 -4.11 9.45
N ASN A 130 -8.21 -4.32 9.93
CA ASN A 130 -9.31 -3.38 9.67
C ASN A 130 -9.09 -2.07 10.41
N ASP A 131 -8.70 -2.13 11.68
CA ASP A 131 -8.51 -0.97 12.54
C ASP A 131 -7.31 -0.14 12.06
N ALA A 132 -6.17 -0.78 11.79
CA ALA A 132 -5.00 -0.11 11.25
C ALA A 132 -5.30 0.62 9.93
N THR A 133 -5.94 -0.07 8.98
CA THR A 133 -6.31 0.52 7.68
C THR A 133 -7.32 1.65 7.84
N THR A 134 -8.28 1.52 8.76
CA THR A 134 -9.30 2.55 9.03
C THR A 134 -8.66 3.80 9.61
N VAL A 135 -7.79 3.66 10.62
CA VAL A 135 -7.10 4.81 11.22
C VAL A 135 -6.21 5.50 10.20
N MET A 136 -5.38 4.75 9.47
CA MET A 136 -4.50 5.31 8.45
C MET A 136 -5.29 6.10 7.39
N ASN A 137 -6.32 5.49 6.80
CA ASN A 137 -7.12 6.12 5.75
C ASN A 137 -7.87 7.35 6.22
N ASN A 138 -8.56 7.26 7.37
CA ASN A 138 -9.37 8.36 7.86
C ASN A 138 -8.50 9.53 8.31
N SER A 139 -7.34 9.27 8.92
CA SER A 139 -6.36 10.31 9.27
C SER A 139 -5.86 11.03 8.02
N LYS A 140 -5.45 10.28 6.99
CA LYS A 140 -4.99 10.86 5.73
C LYS A 140 -6.07 11.70 5.05
N ILE A 141 -7.31 11.21 5.00
CA ILE A 141 -8.45 11.96 4.43
C ILE A 141 -8.67 13.26 5.21
N GLN A 142 -8.61 13.22 6.54
CA GLN A 142 -8.84 14.41 7.38
C GLN A 142 -7.71 15.44 7.18
N VAL A 143 -6.45 15.01 7.19
CA VAL A 143 -5.28 15.87 6.95
C VAL A 143 -5.39 16.58 5.60
N ILE A 144 -5.73 15.84 4.54
CA ILE A 144 -5.88 16.40 3.19
C ILE A 144 -7.07 17.36 3.13
N LYS A 145 -8.21 16.97 3.67
CA LYS A 145 -9.44 17.77 3.66
C LYS A 145 -9.27 19.12 4.37
N ASP A 146 -8.60 19.10 5.51
CA ASP A 146 -8.41 20.29 6.34
C ASP A 146 -7.11 21.04 5.98
N ASN A 147 -6.36 20.54 4.97
CA ASN A 147 -5.08 21.10 4.50
C ASN A 147 -4.08 21.33 5.65
N VAL A 148 -3.99 20.35 6.57
CA VAL A 148 -3.12 20.42 7.74
C VAL A 148 -1.69 20.08 7.34
N GLN A 149 -0.73 20.89 7.82
CA GLN A 149 0.71 20.70 7.54
C GLN A 149 1.56 20.68 8.82
N ASN A 150 0.97 20.99 9.96
CA ASN A 150 1.66 21.02 11.24
C ASN A 150 1.63 19.63 11.87
N VAL A 151 2.79 19.15 12.32
CA VAL A 151 2.96 17.81 12.90
C VAL A 151 2.08 17.61 14.15
N ASP A 152 1.99 18.60 15.04
CA ASP A 152 1.16 18.50 16.23
C ASP A 152 -0.33 18.39 15.90
N ASP A 153 -0.78 19.12 14.88
CA ASP A 153 -2.17 19.05 14.42
C ASP A 153 -2.46 17.70 13.74
N ILE A 154 -1.50 17.15 12.96
CA ILE A 154 -1.62 15.81 12.39
C ILE A 154 -1.71 14.76 13.50
N TYR A 155 -0.85 14.86 14.53
CA TYR A 155 -0.90 13.99 15.70
C TYR A 155 -2.29 13.99 16.36
N ASN A 156 -2.86 15.17 16.58
CA ASN A 156 -4.19 15.32 17.16
C ASN A 156 -5.28 14.71 16.25
N ILE A 157 -5.15 14.82 14.92
CA ILE A 157 -6.06 14.17 13.98
C ILE A 157 -6.00 12.64 14.15
N VAL A 158 -4.80 12.06 14.19
CA VAL A 158 -4.62 10.61 14.37
C VAL A 158 -5.25 10.14 15.68
N VAL A 159 -4.99 10.84 16.80
CA VAL A 159 -5.61 10.55 18.10
C VAL A 159 -7.14 10.57 18.01
N ASN A 160 -7.71 11.63 17.44
CA ASN A 160 -9.14 11.78 17.32
C ASN A 160 -9.77 10.70 16.43
N VAL A 161 -9.13 10.38 15.31
CA VAL A 161 -9.60 9.31 14.40
C VAL A 161 -9.54 7.95 15.08
N ALA A 162 -8.47 7.63 15.80
CA ALA A 162 -8.35 6.39 16.56
C ALA A 162 -9.47 6.28 17.61
N GLN A 163 -9.70 7.34 18.38
CA GLN A 163 -10.78 7.38 19.39
C GLN A 163 -12.18 7.22 18.76
N GLN A 164 -12.46 7.90 17.65
CA GLN A 164 -13.75 7.80 16.95
C GLN A 164 -14.02 6.39 16.41
N ASN A 165 -12.97 5.63 16.12
CA ASN A 165 -13.07 4.26 15.63
C ASN A 165 -12.87 3.20 16.74
N ASN A 166 -12.77 3.62 18.01
CA ASN A 166 -12.53 2.77 19.18
C ASN A 166 -11.22 1.96 19.08
N VAL A 167 -10.21 2.51 18.42
CA VAL A 167 -8.87 1.91 18.32
C VAL A 167 -7.97 2.56 19.37
N ASN A 168 -7.36 1.74 20.21
CA ASN A 168 -6.40 2.22 21.20
C ASN A 168 -5.00 2.18 20.60
N LEU A 169 -4.39 3.36 20.44
CA LEU A 169 -3.02 3.52 20.00
C LEU A 169 -2.18 4.14 21.12
N ASP A 170 -0.96 3.67 21.27
CA ASP A 170 0.03 4.33 22.09
C ASP A 170 0.72 5.47 21.33
N SER A 171 1.56 6.24 22.05
CA SER A 171 2.23 7.40 21.47
C SER A 171 3.22 7.01 20.35
N ASP A 172 3.87 5.85 20.46
CA ASP A 172 4.84 5.40 19.46
C ASP A 172 4.14 4.99 18.17
N GLN A 173 2.99 4.33 18.28
CA GLN A 173 2.14 3.98 17.13
C GLN A 173 1.60 5.22 16.42
N ILE A 174 1.15 6.22 17.20
CA ILE A 174 0.67 7.49 16.64
C ILE A 174 1.81 8.23 15.92
N ASN A 175 3.00 8.32 16.52
CA ASN A 175 4.14 8.97 15.88
C ASN A 175 4.53 8.33 14.56
N LYS A 176 4.53 6.99 14.45
CA LYS A 176 4.78 6.28 13.20
C LYS A 176 3.77 6.55 12.08
N ILE A 177 2.54 6.93 12.44
CA ILE A 177 1.51 7.32 11.46
C ILE A 177 1.72 8.77 11.01
N VAL A 178 2.27 9.61 11.88
CA VAL A 178 2.49 11.04 11.66
C VAL A 178 3.72 11.33 10.82
N GLU A 179 4.76 10.49 10.94
CA GLU A 179 5.99 10.55 10.13
C GLU A 179 5.70 10.37 8.64
#